data_f904f39e611a8dafae093b76157b8755
#
_entry.id   f904f39e611a8dafae093b76157b8755
#
_cell.length_a   1.000
_cell.length_b   1.000
_cell.length_c   1.000
_cell.angle_alpha   90.00
_cell.angle_beta   90.00
_cell.angle_gamma   90.00
#
_symmetry.space_group_name_H-M   'P 1'
#
loop_
_entity.id
_entity.type
_entity.pdbx_description
1 polymer ?
#
loop_
_entity_poly.entity_id
_entity_poly.type
_entity_poly.pdbx_seq_one_letter_code
_entity_poly.pdbx_strand_id
1 'polypeptide(L)'
;MYILLPMNEKPTPQSLLQQAAQIPRLERGSLSIIREGPNGPYYNHQSRRDGKNVSRYIPREQVPAVQEAIEGYDKFTGLIEQYVDQLVDQTRKQIAADSKKKPPSRPRSSWPKAPRSTK
;
A
#
# COMPACT_ATOMS: atom_id res chain seq x y z
N MET A 1 -22.10 -6.68 27.95
CA MET A 1 -21.66 -5.44 27.82
C MET A 1 -20.80 -5.24 26.61
N TYR A 2 -20.93 -4.19 26.00
CA TYR A 2 -20.16 -3.95 24.86
C TYR A 2 -19.37 -2.71 25.02
N ILE A 3 -18.34 -2.56 24.23
CA ILE A 3 -17.51 -1.45 24.30
C ILE A 3 -17.76 -0.53 23.16
N LEU A 4 -17.99 0.72 23.49
CA LEU A 4 -18.21 1.67 22.48
C LEU A 4 -16.90 2.24 22.07
N LEU A 5 -16.52 2.11 20.84
CA LEU A 5 -15.30 2.68 20.37
C LEU A 5 -15.52 4.08 19.91
N PRO A 6 -14.65 4.99 20.22
CA PRO A 6 -14.80 6.35 19.75
C PRO A 6 -14.72 6.36 18.23
N MET A 7 -15.64 7.05 17.64
CA MET A 7 -15.70 7.06 16.22
C MET A 7 -14.53 7.72 15.56
N ASN A 8 -13.95 8.66 16.24
CA ASN A 8 -12.86 9.39 15.65
C ASN A 8 -11.50 8.88 16.05
N GLU A 9 -11.46 7.74 16.71
CA GLU A 9 -10.18 7.22 17.11
C GLU A 9 -9.49 6.56 15.94
N LYS A 10 -8.23 6.84 15.76
CA LYS A 10 -7.50 6.24 14.69
C LYS A 10 -7.20 4.80 14.95
N PRO A 11 -7.15 3.98 13.93
CA PRO A 11 -6.79 2.59 14.15
C PRO A 11 -5.34 2.47 14.59
N THR A 12 -5.04 1.44 15.32
CA THR A 12 -3.68 1.21 15.75
C THR A 12 -2.90 0.55 14.63
N PRO A 13 -1.57 0.61 14.67
CA PRO A 13 -0.79 -0.07 13.64
C PRO A 13 -1.08 -1.56 13.57
N GLN A 14 -1.27 -2.21 14.71
CA GLN A 14 -1.58 -3.63 14.69
C GLN A 14 -2.92 -3.89 14.05
N SER A 15 -3.88 -3.03 14.30
CA SER A 15 -5.18 -3.18 13.70
C SER A 15 -5.11 -3.03 12.18
N LEU A 16 -4.31 -2.09 11.71
CA LEU A 16 -4.15 -1.89 10.29
C LEU A 16 -3.52 -3.12 9.64
N LEU A 17 -2.52 -3.70 10.28
CA LEU A 17 -1.91 -4.89 9.75
C LEU A 17 -2.87 -6.06 9.73
N GLN A 18 -3.68 -6.18 10.76
CA GLN A 18 -4.67 -7.24 10.80
C GLN A 18 -5.68 -7.11 9.70
N GLN A 19 -6.15 -5.90 9.45
CA GLN A 19 -7.09 -5.68 8.38
C GLN A 19 -6.47 -6.00 7.04
N ALA A 20 -5.22 -5.60 6.85
CA ALA A 20 -4.54 -5.90 5.59
C ALA A 20 -4.37 -7.40 5.41
N ALA A 21 -4.06 -8.09 6.49
CA ALA A 21 -3.84 -9.52 6.40
C ALA A 21 -5.09 -10.30 6.06
N GLN A 22 -6.24 -9.71 6.27
CA GLN A 22 -7.50 -10.38 5.99
C GLN A 22 -7.93 -10.30 4.55
N ILE A 23 -7.26 -9.50 3.75
CA ILE A 23 -7.61 -9.39 2.35
C ILE A 23 -7.13 -10.64 1.64
N PRO A 24 -8.03 -11.41 1.05
CA PRO A 24 -7.65 -12.74 0.56
C PRO A 24 -6.97 -12.77 -0.79
N ARG A 25 -7.18 -11.75 -1.60
CA ARG A 25 -6.63 -11.76 -2.95
C ARG A 25 -6.06 -10.42 -3.31
N LEU A 26 -4.94 -10.46 -3.97
CA LEU A 26 -4.28 -9.23 -4.42
C LEU A 26 -3.89 -9.41 -5.86
N GLU A 27 -4.10 -8.37 -6.65
CA GLU A 27 -3.63 -8.36 -8.01
C GLU A 27 -3.28 -6.94 -8.39
N ARG A 28 -2.20 -6.79 -9.12
CA ARG A 28 -1.79 -5.48 -9.56
C ARG A 28 -2.40 -5.14 -10.90
N GLY A 29 -2.40 -3.87 -11.21
CA GLY A 29 -2.82 -3.43 -12.53
C GLY A 29 -4.26 -3.04 -12.59
N SER A 30 -4.81 -3.13 -13.75
CA SER A 30 -6.19 -2.69 -13.97
C SER A 30 -6.84 -3.53 -15.05
N LEU A 31 -8.16 -3.52 -15.06
CA LEU A 31 -8.94 -4.16 -16.08
C LEU A 31 -9.46 -3.10 -17.02
N SER A 32 -9.43 -3.40 -18.30
CA SER A 32 -10.04 -2.50 -19.28
C SER A 32 -10.83 -3.33 -20.26
N ILE A 33 -11.80 -2.71 -20.88
CA ILE A 33 -12.60 -3.36 -21.91
C ILE A 33 -11.88 -3.18 -23.23
N ILE A 34 -11.49 -4.28 -23.86
CA ILE A 34 -10.82 -4.19 -25.13
C ILE A 34 -11.79 -3.89 -26.22
N ARG A 35 -12.91 -4.52 -26.16
CA ARG A 35 -13.94 -4.29 -27.18
C ARG A 35 -15.23 -4.93 -26.72
N GLU A 36 -16.32 -4.56 -27.35
CA GLU A 36 -17.60 -5.13 -27.08
C GLU A 36 -17.95 -6.05 -28.19
N GLY A 37 -18.41 -7.21 -27.88
CA GLY A 37 -18.79 -8.17 -28.88
C GLY A 37 -20.20 -8.67 -28.64
N PRO A 38 -20.63 -9.60 -29.46
CA PRO A 38 -22.00 -10.11 -29.32
C PRO A 38 -22.25 -10.79 -28.00
N ASN A 39 -21.23 -11.32 -27.39
CA ASN A 39 -21.38 -11.95 -26.10
C ASN A 39 -21.00 -11.05 -24.95
N GLY A 40 -20.92 -9.76 -25.19
CA GLY A 40 -20.59 -8.82 -24.16
C GLY A 40 -19.21 -8.29 -24.25
N PRO A 41 -18.75 -7.55 -23.26
CA PRO A 41 -17.44 -6.95 -23.35
C PRO A 41 -16.35 -7.98 -23.14
N TYR A 42 -15.21 -7.71 -23.75
CA TYR A 42 -14.01 -8.50 -23.56
C TYR A 42 -13.05 -7.69 -22.74
N TYR A 43 -12.45 -8.31 -21.74
CA TYR A 43 -11.63 -7.61 -20.78
C TYR A 43 -10.17 -7.98 -20.93
N ASN A 44 -9.33 -7.01 -20.63
CA ASN A 44 -7.91 -7.19 -20.66
C ASN A 44 -7.34 -6.74 -19.34
N HIS A 45 -6.43 -7.50 -18.80
CA HIS A 45 -5.78 -7.15 -17.55
C HIS A 45 -4.39 -6.61 -17.91
N GLN A 46 -4.12 -5.40 -17.44
CA GLN A 46 -2.85 -4.76 -17.72
C GLN A 46 -2.11 -4.50 -16.44
N SER A 47 -0.85 -4.85 -16.41
CA SER A 47 -0.03 -4.60 -15.24
C SER A 47 1.39 -4.32 -15.68
N ARG A 48 2.21 -3.92 -14.74
CA ARG A 48 3.60 -3.68 -15.03
C ARG A 48 4.43 -4.73 -14.33
N ARG A 49 5.37 -5.29 -15.05
CA ARG A 49 6.25 -6.26 -14.45
C ARG A 49 7.65 -5.98 -14.97
N ASP A 50 8.59 -5.75 -14.04
CA ASP A 50 9.97 -5.47 -14.42
C ASP A 50 10.09 -4.32 -15.39
N GLY A 51 9.28 -3.30 -15.19
CA GLY A 51 9.30 -2.13 -16.02
C GLY A 51 8.59 -2.26 -17.34
N LYS A 52 7.99 -3.41 -17.61
CA LYS A 52 7.29 -3.61 -18.87
C LYS A 52 5.82 -3.76 -18.64
N ASN A 53 5.06 -3.29 -19.59
CA ASN A 53 3.61 -3.46 -19.55
C ASN A 53 3.26 -4.85 -20.03
N VAL A 54 2.47 -5.54 -19.23
CA VAL A 54 2.02 -6.87 -19.57
C VAL A 54 0.51 -6.85 -19.63
N SER A 55 -0.04 -7.40 -20.71
CA SER A 55 -1.49 -7.49 -20.81
C SER A 55 -1.88 -8.90 -21.13
N ARG A 56 -3.03 -9.28 -20.65
CA ARG A 56 -3.56 -10.58 -21.00
C ARG A 56 -5.07 -10.54 -20.99
N TYR A 57 -5.64 -11.35 -21.85
CA TYR A 57 -7.08 -11.47 -21.94
C TYR A 57 -7.61 -12.16 -20.69
N ILE A 58 -8.72 -11.67 -20.17
CA ILE A 58 -9.34 -12.27 -19.03
C ILE A 58 -10.68 -12.85 -19.44
N PRO A 59 -10.87 -14.16 -19.29
CA PRO A 59 -12.16 -14.75 -19.60
C PRO A 59 -13.23 -14.15 -18.73
N ARG A 60 -14.43 -14.06 -19.31
CA ARG A 60 -15.53 -13.40 -18.64
C ARG A 60 -15.79 -13.96 -17.25
N GLU A 61 -15.69 -15.25 -17.08
CA GLU A 61 -16.00 -15.85 -15.80
C GLU A 61 -14.95 -15.52 -14.75
N GLN A 62 -13.78 -15.07 -15.15
CA GLN A 62 -12.73 -14.70 -14.21
C GLN A 62 -12.72 -13.23 -13.87
N VAL A 63 -13.49 -12.42 -14.59
CA VAL A 63 -13.47 -10.99 -14.39
C VAL A 63 -13.81 -10.59 -12.96
N PRO A 64 -14.87 -11.14 -12.34
CA PRO A 64 -15.17 -10.73 -10.97
C PRO A 64 -14.04 -11.05 -10.01
N ALA A 65 -13.41 -12.19 -10.18
CA ALA A 65 -12.30 -12.58 -9.29
C ALA A 65 -11.10 -11.67 -9.47
N VAL A 66 -10.78 -11.33 -10.71
CA VAL A 66 -9.66 -10.45 -10.98
C VAL A 66 -9.96 -9.04 -10.44
N GLN A 67 -11.19 -8.59 -10.64
CA GLN A 67 -11.55 -7.29 -10.15
C GLN A 67 -11.50 -7.21 -8.64
N GLU A 68 -11.98 -8.24 -7.98
CA GLU A 68 -11.91 -8.31 -6.54
C GLU A 68 -10.46 -8.28 -6.06
N ALA A 69 -9.59 -8.98 -6.77
CA ALA A 69 -8.19 -9.01 -6.40
C ALA A 69 -7.52 -7.64 -6.60
N ILE A 70 -7.88 -6.93 -7.66
CA ILE A 70 -7.34 -5.60 -7.88
C ILE A 70 -7.81 -4.64 -6.80
N GLU A 71 -9.07 -4.72 -6.45
CA GLU A 71 -9.59 -3.89 -5.37
C GLU A 71 -8.95 -4.26 -4.05
N GLY A 72 -8.69 -5.55 -3.86
CA GLY A 72 -8.00 -5.99 -2.66
C GLY A 72 -6.60 -5.41 -2.56
N TYR A 73 -5.90 -5.34 -3.68
CA TYR A 73 -4.57 -4.77 -3.68
C TYR A 73 -4.63 -3.28 -3.32
N ASP A 74 -5.59 -2.55 -3.87
CA ASP A 74 -5.74 -1.14 -3.55
C ASP A 74 -6.02 -0.94 -2.08
N LYS A 75 -6.91 -1.75 -1.54
CA LYS A 75 -7.25 -1.66 -0.15
C LYS A 75 -6.08 -2.03 0.74
N PHE A 76 -5.37 -3.08 0.36
CA PHE A 76 -4.22 -3.54 1.10
C PHE A 76 -3.14 -2.44 1.14
N THR A 77 -2.83 -1.85 0.00
CA THR A 77 -1.80 -0.83 -0.04
C THR A 77 -2.23 0.41 0.73
N GLY A 78 -3.52 0.74 0.70
CA GLY A 78 -4.00 1.85 1.51
C GLY A 78 -3.81 1.60 2.99
N LEU A 79 -4.10 0.39 3.44
CA LEU A 79 -3.92 0.07 4.84
C LEU A 79 -2.44 0.07 5.23
N ILE A 80 -1.59 -0.44 4.36
CA ILE A 80 -0.17 -0.47 4.62
C ILE A 80 0.40 0.95 4.65
N GLU A 81 -0.10 1.81 3.78
CA GLU A 81 0.33 3.20 3.80
C GLU A 81 -0.01 3.86 5.12
N GLN A 82 -1.19 3.61 5.62
CA GLN A 82 -1.57 4.15 6.91
C GLN A 82 -0.68 3.61 8.02
N TYR A 83 -0.38 2.32 7.94
CA TYR A 83 0.50 1.68 8.91
C TYR A 83 1.88 2.36 8.88
N VAL A 84 2.41 2.56 7.69
CA VAL A 84 3.70 3.18 7.55
C VAL A 84 3.68 4.61 8.10
N ASP A 85 2.63 5.36 7.78
CA ASP A 85 2.51 6.73 8.25
C ASP A 85 2.49 6.79 9.76
N GLN A 86 1.79 5.87 10.38
CA GLN A 86 1.72 5.88 11.83
C GLN A 86 3.06 5.52 12.46
N LEU A 87 3.75 4.56 11.88
CA LEU A 87 5.04 4.18 12.40
C LEU A 87 6.08 5.27 12.20
N VAL A 88 6.02 5.93 11.06
CA VAL A 88 6.91 7.05 10.81
C VAL A 88 6.69 8.15 11.83
N ASP A 89 5.43 8.45 12.08
CA ASP A 89 5.09 9.49 13.04
C ASP A 89 5.58 9.13 14.44
N GLN A 90 5.39 7.90 14.84
CA GLN A 90 5.86 7.46 16.14
C GLN A 90 7.37 7.51 16.23
N THR A 91 8.04 7.11 15.16
CA THR A 91 9.48 7.13 15.12
C THR A 91 10.01 8.56 15.24
N ARG A 92 9.37 9.46 14.54
CA ARG A 92 9.79 10.85 14.61
C ARG A 92 9.61 11.45 15.98
N LYS A 93 8.53 11.06 16.65
CA LYS A 93 8.30 11.53 18.00
C LYS A 93 9.31 10.98 18.97
N GLN A 94 9.66 9.72 18.79
CA GLN A 94 10.64 9.10 19.64
C GLN A 94 12.02 9.73 19.47
N ILE A 95 12.37 9.98 18.23
CA ILE A 95 13.65 10.59 17.95
C ILE A 95 13.72 12.00 18.50
N ALA A 96 12.63 12.74 18.36
CA ALA A 96 12.58 14.08 18.88
C ALA A 96 12.70 14.09 20.40
N ALA A 97 12.08 13.13 21.04
CA ALA A 97 12.18 13.05 22.48
C ALA A 97 13.60 12.75 22.93
N ASP A 98 14.27 11.89 22.20
CA ASP A 98 15.64 11.59 22.51
C ASP A 98 16.53 12.79 22.28
N SER A 99 16.27 13.54 21.25
CA SER A 99 17.01 14.73 20.98
C SER A 99 16.91 15.74 22.07
N LYS A 100 15.77 15.83 22.65
CA LYS A 100 15.57 16.74 23.71
C LYS A 100 16.37 16.38 24.91
N LYS A 101 16.53 15.12 25.15
CA LYS A 101 17.25 14.66 26.28
C LYS A 101 18.73 14.82 26.11
N LYS A 102 19.23 14.68 24.94
CA LYS A 102 20.59 14.79 24.70
C LYS A 102 20.86 15.86 23.76
N PRO A 103 21.79 16.72 23.99
CA PRO A 103 22.07 17.77 23.05
C PRO A 103 22.66 17.17 21.82
N PRO A 104 22.27 17.66 20.72
CA PRO A 104 22.78 17.17 19.48
C PRO A 104 24.20 17.61 19.33
N SER A 105 25.07 16.77 19.34
CA SER A 105 26.40 17.14 19.22
C SER A 105 27.05 16.81 17.92
N ARG A 106 26.38 16.13 17.05
CA ARG A 106 26.96 15.75 15.86
C ARG A 106 26.53 16.55 14.76
N PRO A 107 27.39 17.04 13.93
CA PRO A 107 26.98 17.77 12.76
C PRO A 107 26.40 16.83 11.78
N ARG A 108 25.58 17.37 10.96
CA ARG A 108 24.99 16.59 9.96
C ARG A 108 25.97 15.94 9.10
N SER A 109 27.08 16.49 8.89
CA SER A 109 28.06 15.90 8.03
C SER A 109 28.59 14.60 8.54
N SER A 110 28.32 14.27 9.77
CA SER A 110 28.75 13.00 10.26
C SER A 110 27.89 11.86 9.78
N TRP A 111 26.77 12.15 9.17
CA TRP A 111 25.95 11.11 8.64
C TRP A 111 26.54 10.62 7.38
N PRO A 112 26.47 9.32 7.16
CA PRO A 112 26.93 8.79 5.92
C PRO A 112 26.11 9.30 4.84
N LYS A 113 26.57 10.13 4.00
CA LYS A 113 25.83 10.55 2.95
C LYS A 113 25.68 9.58 1.98
N ALA A 114 24.58 9.44 1.43
CA ALA A 114 24.36 8.56 0.35
C ALA A 114 25.33 8.95 -0.67
N PRO A 115 25.97 8.06 -1.22
CA PRO A 115 26.89 8.36 -2.23
C PRO A 115 26.17 8.90 -3.34
N ARG A 116 26.30 9.87 -3.53
CA ARG A 116 25.68 10.32 -4.51
C ARG A 116 26.14 9.98 -5.57
N SER A 117 26.24 9.43 -5.85
CA SER A 117 26.61 9.08 -6.67
C SER A 117 27.00 9.43 -7.51
N THR A 118 27.36 9.34 -7.66
CA THR A 118 27.75 9.57 -8.21
C THR A 118 27.72 9.48 -9.18
N LYS A 119 27.60 9.47 -9.55
CA LYS A 119 27.52 9.34 -10.33
C LYS A 119 27.62 9.49 -10.73
#